data_6444de51c617d527107497952bc8379a
#
_entry.id   6444de51c617d527107497952bc8379a
#
_cell.length_a   1.000
_cell.length_b   1.000
_cell.length_c   1.000
_cell.angle_alpha   90.00
_cell.angle_beta   90.00
_cell.angle_gamma   90.00
#
_symmetry.space_group_name_H-M   'P 1'
#
loop_
_entity.id
_entity.type
_entity.pdbx_description
1 polymer ?
#
loop_
_entity_poly.entity_id
_entity_poly.type
_entity_poly.pdbx_seq_one_letter_code
_entity_poly.pdbx_strand_id
1 'polypeptide(L)'
;MYTNKQITNKCFRGVILKQPSCYHDFRGYYWTAHKEANKFNHDKVSISHQNVLRGIHGDFNTTKYITCVYGEVYCVIVDNRKESNTFNEWRWLILSHHNKNNITLPPGVGLSYLIISLE
;
A
#
# COMPACT_ATOMS: atom_id res chain seq x y z
N MET A 1 19.32 2.64 2.20
CA MET A 1 19.66 2.56 0.81
C MET A 1 18.47 2.19 -0.05
N TYR A 2 18.33 2.89 -1.12
CA TYR A 2 17.27 2.59 -2.07
C TYR A 2 17.77 1.69 -3.16
N THR A 3 16.97 0.72 -3.49
CA THR A 3 17.24 -0.10 -4.64
C THR A 3 16.32 0.40 -5.76
N ASN A 4 16.63 0.01 -6.98
CA ASN A 4 15.76 0.27 -8.10
C ASN A 4 14.44 -0.52 -8.01
N LYS A 5 14.23 -1.27 -6.92
CA LYS A 5 12.99 -2.02 -6.67
C LYS A 5 12.05 -1.33 -5.70
N GLN A 6 12.40 -0.15 -5.20
CA GLN A 6 11.46 0.64 -4.44
C GLN A 6 10.36 1.15 -5.37
N ILE A 7 9.13 1.23 -4.85
CA ILE A 7 8.00 1.67 -5.65
C ILE A 7 8.15 3.13 -6.04
N THR A 8 7.89 3.39 -7.30
CA THR A 8 7.70 4.73 -7.84
C THR A 8 6.32 4.80 -8.47
N ASN A 9 5.89 5.99 -8.86
CA ASN A 9 4.60 6.17 -9.53
C ASN A 9 4.46 5.41 -10.84
N LYS A 10 5.55 4.84 -11.36
CA LYS A 10 5.57 4.17 -12.66
C LYS A 10 6.04 2.73 -12.59
N CYS A 11 5.98 2.09 -11.42
CA CYS A 11 6.55 0.75 -11.28
C CYS A 11 5.79 -0.31 -12.06
N PHE A 12 4.51 -0.48 -11.78
CA PHE A 12 3.64 -1.44 -12.48
C PHE A 12 2.43 -0.70 -13.01
N ARG A 13 2.00 -1.06 -14.20
CA ARG A 13 0.82 -0.42 -14.79
C ARG A 13 -0.40 -0.60 -13.87
N GLY A 14 -1.06 0.49 -13.55
CA GLY A 14 -2.25 0.51 -12.70
C GLY A 14 -1.98 0.62 -11.22
N VAL A 15 -0.74 0.51 -10.78
CA VAL A 15 -0.36 0.77 -9.40
C VAL A 15 -0.21 2.28 -9.21
N ILE A 16 -0.91 2.82 -8.21
CA ILE A 16 -0.92 4.26 -7.96
C ILE A 16 -0.50 4.49 -6.52
N LEU A 17 0.60 5.21 -6.33
CA LEU A 17 1.11 5.63 -5.03
C LEU A 17 0.79 7.10 -4.84
N LYS A 18 0.15 7.45 -3.73
CA LYS A 18 -0.19 8.83 -3.40
C LYS A 18 0.23 9.17 -1.99
N GLN A 19 0.56 10.44 -1.78
CA GLN A 19 0.80 11.00 -0.48
C GLN A 19 -0.19 12.15 -0.27
N PRO A 20 -1.14 12.01 0.66
CA PRO A 20 -2.12 13.06 0.89
C PRO A 20 -1.50 14.25 1.61
N SER A 21 -2.15 15.41 1.48
CA SER A 21 -1.79 16.59 2.28
C SER A 21 -2.21 16.38 3.73
N CYS A 22 -1.38 16.85 4.64
CA CYS A 22 -1.66 16.77 6.06
C CYS A 22 -1.85 18.20 6.60
N TYR A 23 -2.89 18.40 7.38
CA TYR A 23 -3.27 19.73 7.89
C TYR A 23 -3.10 19.76 9.40
N HIS A 24 -2.32 20.71 9.89
CA HIS A 24 -1.95 20.85 11.30
C HIS A 24 -2.55 22.12 11.91
N ASP A 25 -2.96 22.03 13.16
CA ASP A 25 -3.26 23.18 13.98
C ASP A 25 -2.96 22.85 15.46
N PHE A 26 -3.34 23.73 16.42
CA PHE A 26 -3.01 23.51 17.82
C PHE A 26 -3.66 22.26 18.42
N ARG A 27 -4.67 21.70 17.77
CA ARG A 27 -5.35 20.47 18.25
C ARG A 27 -4.68 19.20 17.76
N GLY A 28 -3.77 19.28 16.78
CA GLY A 28 -3.13 18.12 16.17
C GLY A 28 -3.13 18.24 14.67
N TYR A 29 -3.40 17.11 13.99
CA TYR A 29 -3.37 17.10 12.54
C TYR A 29 -4.33 16.04 12.00
N TYR A 30 -4.70 16.21 10.72
CA TYR A 30 -5.52 15.22 10.03
C TYR A 30 -5.16 15.18 8.56
N TRP A 31 -5.53 14.09 7.93
CA TRP A 31 -5.40 13.93 6.48
C TRP A 31 -6.56 13.09 5.97
N THR A 32 -6.81 13.18 4.66
CA THR A 32 -7.84 12.37 4.03
C THR A 32 -7.24 11.02 3.66
N ALA A 33 -7.70 9.96 4.30
CA ALA A 33 -7.19 8.63 4.06
C ALA A 33 -7.64 8.09 2.70
N HIS A 34 -8.87 8.40 2.29
CA HIS A 34 -9.41 7.96 1.00
C HIS A 34 -10.42 8.98 0.48
N LYS A 35 -10.27 9.37 -0.77
CA LYS A 35 -11.09 10.42 -1.37
C LYS A 35 -11.79 9.99 -2.66
N GLU A 36 -11.44 8.88 -3.25
CA GLU A 36 -11.94 8.50 -4.55
C GLU A 36 -13.42 8.15 -4.49
N ALA A 37 -14.20 8.67 -5.43
CA ALA A 37 -15.60 8.35 -5.57
C ALA A 37 -15.77 6.96 -6.18
N ASN A 38 -15.05 5.98 -5.67
CA ASN A 38 -15.00 4.69 -6.30
C ASN A 38 -15.59 3.65 -5.43
N LYS A 39 -15.90 2.82 -5.85
CA LYS A 39 -16.49 1.57 -5.99
C LYS A 39 -15.88 0.46 -5.14
N PHE A 40 -15.30 0.81 -3.98
CA PHE A 40 -14.90 -0.20 -3.03
C PHE A 40 -16.15 -0.67 -2.27
N ASN A 41 -16.37 -1.98 -2.28
CA ASN A 41 -17.58 -2.55 -1.72
C ASN A 41 -17.55 -2.63 -0.20
N HIS A 42 -16.38 -2.70 0.38
CA HIS A 42 -16.23 -2.79 1.83
C HIS A 42 -14.82 -2.41 2.23
N ASP A 43 -14.70 -2.03 3.49
CA ASP A 43 -13.42 -1.71 4.11
C ASP A 43 -13.09 -2.74 5.16
N LYS A 44 -11.81 -3.03 5.28
CA LYS A 44 -11.29 -3.88 6.35
C LYS A 44 -10.22 -3.14 7.10
N VAL A 45 -10.20 -3.33 8.41
CA VAL A 45 -9.12 -2.83 9.27
C VAL A 45 -8.40 -4.03 9.83
N SER A 46 -7.09 -4.06 9.69
CA SER A 46 -6.29 -5.10 10.33
C SER A 46 -5.33 -4.46 11.32
N ILE A 47 -5.19 -5.08 12.47
CA ILE A 47 -4.27 -4.70 13.51
C ILE A 47 -3.35 -5.89 13.72
N SER A 48 -2.06 -5.65 13.72
CA SER A 48 -1.10 -6.74 13.80
C SER A 48 0.08 -6.34 14.68
N HIS A 49 0.66 -7.33 15.33
CA HIS A 49 1.80 -7.13 16.20
C HIS A 49 3.10 -7.04 15.42
N GLN A 50 4.12 -6.49 16.05
CA GLN A 50 5.44 -6.39 15.47
C GLN A 50 5.93 -7.76 14.97
N ASN A 51 6.62 -7.75 13.85
CA ASN A 51 7.19 -8.93 13.19
C ASN A 51 6.18 -9.89 12.57
N VAL A 52 4.90 -9.56 12.60
CA VAL A 52 3.90 -10.35 11.87
C VAL A 52 4.03 -10.05 10.38
N LEU A 53 4.10 -11.12 9.60
CA LEU A 53 4.11 -11.07 8.15
C LEU A 53 2.78 -11.59 7.63
N ARG A 54 2.11 -10.82 6.79
CA ARG A 54 0.88 -11.24 6.11
C ARG A 54 1.10 -11.26 4.62
N GLY A 55 0.57 -12.29 3.97
CA GLY A 55 0.62 -12.44 2.54
C GLY A 55 1.62 -13.52 2.12
N ILE A 56 1.82 -13.66 0.84
CA ILE A 56 1.41 -12.74 -0.23
C ILE A 56 -0.04 -13.02 -0.65
N HIS A 57 -0.86 -11.99 -0.82
CA HIS A 57 -2.27 -12.15 -1.18
C HIS A 57 -2.63 -11.31 -2.39
N GLY A 58 -3.50 -11.84 -3.22
CA GLY A 58 -4.04 -11.12 -4.37
C GLY A 58 -4.96 -12.04 -5.14
N ASP A 59 -5.73 -11.43 -6.03
CA ASP A 59 -6.57 -12.17 -6.96
C ASP A 59 -6.71 -11.35 -8.24
N PHE A 60 -7.41 -11.90 -9.22
CA PHE A 60 -7.57 -11.26 -10.51
C PHE A 60 -8.87 -10.50 -10.67
N ASN A 61 -9.62 -10.32 -9.57
CA ASN A 61 -10.94 -9.68 -9.62
C ASN A 61 -11.05 -8.43 -8.76
N THR A 62 -10.10 -8.21 -7.87
CA THR A 62 -10.23 -7.20 -6.83
C THR A 62 -9.19 -6.10 -6.98
N THR A 63 -9.64 -4.85 -6.99
CA THR A 63 -8.79 -3.68 -6.80
C THR A 63 -8.68 -3.41 -5.31
N LYS A 64 -7.48 -3.14 -4.83
CA LYS A 64 -7.21 -2.89 -3.41
C LYS A 64 -6.67 -1.50 -3.21
N TYR A 65 -7.13 -0.86 -2.16
CA TYR A 65 -6.59 0.40 -1.67
C TYR A 65 -6.08 0.18 -0.26
N ILE A 66 -4.83 0.52 -0.02
CA ILE A 66 -4.17 0.24 1.25
C ILE A 66 -3.53 1.51 1.79
N THR A 67 -3.73 1.77 3.07
CA THR A 67 -3.05 2.83 3.80
C THR A 67 -2.79 2.36 5.23
N CYS A 68 -1.78 2.94 5.85
CA CYS A 68 -1.42 2.64 7.24
C CYS A 68 -1.79 3.85 8.08
N VAL A 69 -2.78 3.72 8.96
CA VAL A 69 -3.25 4.84 9.77
C VAL A 69 -2.53 4.93 11.09
N TYR A 70 -1.87 3.86 11.54
CA TYR A 70 -1.08 3.87 12.74
C TYR A 70 0.05 2.85 12.61
N GLY A 71 1.25 3.24 13.02
CA GLY A 71 2.40 2.34 12.94
C GLY A 71 3.10 2.42 11.59
N GLU A 72 3.76 1.34 11.26
CA GLU A 72 4.63 1.31 10.09
C GLU A 72 4.74 -0.11 9.55
N VAL A 73 4.57 -0.27 8.25
CA VAL A 73 4.66 -1.57 7.60
C VAL A 73 5.57 -1.52 6.38
N TYR A 74 6.34 -2.58 6.22
CA TYR A 74 7.16 -2.80 5.03
C TYR A 74 6.35 -3.66 4.07
N CYS A 75 6.04 -3.12 2.91
CA CYS A 75 5.19 -3.77 1.93
C CYS A 75 5.99 -4.25 0.73
N VAL A 76 5.61 -5.40 0.22
CA VAL A 76 6.13 -5.91 -1.04
C VAL A 76 4.94 -6.19 -1.96
N ILE A 77 5.03 -5.72 -3.19
CA ILE A 77 4.04 -6.04 -4.23
C ILE A 77 4.71 -6.81 -5.35
N VAL A 78 3.95 -7.71 -5.94
CA VAL A 78 4.40 -8.58 -7.02
C VAL A 78 3.41 -8.50 -8.16
N ASP A 79 3.90 -8.31 -9.36
CA ASP A 79 3.05 -8.32 -10.55
C ASP A 79 2.88 -9.77 -11.02
N ASN A 80 1.68 -10.29 -10.86
CA ASN A 80 1.34 -11.66 -11.26
C ASN A 80 0.48 -11.70 -12.53
N ARG A 81 0.46 -10.63 -13.30
CA ARG A 81 -0.29 -10.57 -14.55
C ARG A 81 0.57 -11.07 -15.70
N LYS A 82 0.21 -12.20 -16.25
CA LYS A 82 1.04 -12.88 -17.27
C LYS A 82 1.28 -12.04 -18.52
N GLU A 83 0.34 -11.17 -18.87
CA GLU A 83 0.44 -10.31 -20.05
C GLU A 83 1.19 -9.03 -19.80
N SER A 84 1.59 -8.79 -18.56
CA SER A 84 2.28 -7.56 -18.18
C SER A 84 3.75 -7.61 -18.55
N ASN A 85 4.30 -6.48 -18.97
CA ASN A 85 5.74 -6.36 -19.22
C ASN A 85 6.57 -6.52 -17.95
N THR A 86 5.95 -6.40 -16.79
CA THR A 86 6.62 -6.52 -15.50
C THR A 86 6.24 -7.82 -14.77
N PHE A 87 5.74 -8.79 -15.50
CA PHE A 87 5.35 -10.08 -14.91
C PHE A 87 6.47 -10.69 -14.08
N ASN A 88 6.13 -11.13 -12.86
CA ASN A 88 7.05 -11.68 -11.86
C ASN A 88 8.02 -10.68 -11.23
N GLU A 89 7.97 -9.43 -11.58
CA GLU A 89 8.76 -8.43 -10.90
C GLU A 89 8.11 -8.04 -9.58
N TRP A 90 8.92 -7.59 -8.65
CA TRP A 90 8.44 -7.14 -7.34
C TRP A 90 9.03 -5.79 -7.00
N ARG A 91 8.33 -5.07 -6.13
CA ARG A 91 8.73 -3.75 -5.63
C ARG A 91 8.37 -3.67 -4.16
N TRP A 92 9.01 -2.75 -3.45
CA TRP A 92 8.72 -2.55 -2.04
C TRP A 92 8.42 -1.08 -1.75
N LEU A 93 7.72 -0.86 -0.64
CA LEU A 93 7.49 0.49 -0.10
C LEU A 93 7.22 0.38 1.38
N ILE A 94 7.33 1.54 2.05
CA ILE A 94 6.91 1.68 3.44
C ILE A 94 5.60 2.46 3.46
N LEU A 95 4.61 1.92 4.17
CA LEU A 95 3.40 2.65 4.51
C LEU A 95 3.44 2.92 6.01
N SER A 96 3.16 4.15 6.41
CA SER A 96 3.22 4.52 7.83
C SER A 96 2.31 5.70 8.11
N HIS A 97 2.02 5.90 9.40
CA HIS A 97 1.30 7.11 9.80
C HIS A 97 2.17 8.37 9.67
N HIS A 98 3.47 8.21 9.48
CA HIS A 98 4.38 9.33 9.24
C HIS A 98 4.32 9.81 7.81
N ASN A 99 4.46 8.91 6.84
CA ASN A 99 4.43 9.31 5.44
C ASN A 99 3.01 9.42 4.89
N LYS A 100 2.04 8.77 5.53
CA LYS A 100 0.61 8.80 5.16
C LYS A 100 0.33 8.33 3.74
N ASN A 101 1.29 7.63 3.16
CA ASN A 101 1.15 7.14 1.80
C ASN A 101 0.02 6.13 1.70
N ASN A 102 -0.59 6.11 0.55
CA ASN A 102 -1.54 5.07 0.19
C ASN A 102 -1.18 4.50 -1.17
N ILE A 103 -1.62 3.29 -1.41
CA ILE A 103 -1.35 2.62 -2.66
C ILE A 103 -2.61 1.94 -3.17
N THR A 104 -2.88 2.09 -4.46
CA THR A 104 -3.95 1.38 -5.14
C THR A 104 -3.33 0.30 -6.00
N LEU A 105 -3.81 -0.93 -5.84
CA LEU A 105 -3.32 -2.09 -6.57
C LEU A 105 -4.42 -2.62 -7.48
N PRO A 106 -4.15 -2.76 -8.78
CA PRO A 106 -5.11 -3.36 -9.69
C PRO A 106 -5.20 -4.88 -9.47
N PRO A 107 -6.24 -5.53 -10.01
CA PRO A 107 -6.29 -6.98 -10.01
C PRO A 107 -5.02 -7.58 -10.60
N GLY A 108 -4.54 -8.66 -10.02
CA GLY A 108 -3.35 -9.35 -10.49
C GLY A 108 -2.05 -8.91 -9.85
N VAL A 109 -2.07 -7.89 -9.00
CA VAL A 109 -0.91 -7.47 -8.22
C VAL A 109 -1.08 -7.97 -6.80
N GLY A 110 -0.16 -8.80 -6.34
CA GLY A 110 -0.18 -9.35 -4.99
C GLY A 110 0.50 -8.45 -3.99
N LEU A 111 0.10 -8.59 -2.73
CA LEU A 111 0.60 -7.78 -1.63
C LEU A 111 1.01 -8.65 -0.46
N SER A 112 2.16 -8.34 0.11
CA SER A 112 2.52 -8.82 1.45
C SER A 112 3.04 -7.65 2.26
N TYR A 113 2.93 -7.76 3.58
CA TYR A 113 3.48 -6.71 4.44
C TYR A 113 3.95 -7.28 5.76
N LEU A 114 5.03 -6.68 6.26
CA LEU A 114 5.68 -6.99 7.52
C LEU A 114 5.50 -5.80 8.46
N ILE A 115 5.03 -6.08 9.66
CA ILE A 115 4.83 -5.05 10.69
C ILE A 115 6.19 -4.72 11.31
N ILE A 116 6.64 -3.49 11.16
CA ILE A 116 7.94 -3.06 11.69
C ILE A 116 7.81 -2.21 12.94
N SER A 117 6.68 -1.57 13.18
CA SER A 117 6.39 -0.92 14.45
C SER A 117 5.88 -1.92 15.48
N LEU A 118 5.66 -1.49 16.72
CA LEU A 118 5.10 -2.37 17.73
C LEU A 118 3.72 -2.89 17.35
N GLU A 119 2.95 -2.05 16.71
CA GLU A 119 1.66 -2.43 16.13
C GLU A 119 1.41 -1.64 14.86
#